data_655926bea9e266c118028e90dfe6143e
#
_entry.id   655926bea9e266c118028e90dfe6143e
#
_cell.length_a   1.000
_cell.length_b   1.000
_cell.length_c   1.000
_cell.angle_alpha   90.00
_cell.angle_beta   90.00
_cell.angle_gamma   90.00
#
_symmetry.space_group_name_H-M   'P 1'
#
loop_
_entity.id
_entity.type
_entity.pdbx_description
1 polymer ?
#
loop_
_entity_poly.entity_id
_entity_poly.type
_entity_poly.pdbx_seq_one_letter_code
_entity_poly.pdbx_strand_id
1 'polypeptide(L)' 'MKGEDKLSFPENLARLQTERGETNYRLAKEIDVSQTSIKNWKESVCHPHPRQVKKLAKHYGVTVDALLKPDEK' A
#
# COMPACT_ATOMS: atom_id res chain seq x y z
N MET A 1 5.34 -22.00 4.09
CA MET A 1 5.54 -21.60 3.91
C MET A 1 5.71 -20.86 3.55
N LYS A 2 5.56 -20.75 3.39
CA LYS A 2 5.69 -20.12 3.11
C LYS A 2 6.15 -19.29 2.81
N GLY A 3 6.21 -19.23 2.69
CA GLY A 3 6.81 -18.47 2.62
C GLY A 3 7.12 -17.52 1.91
N GLU A 4 6.99 -17.09 1.91
CA GLU A 4 7.18 -16.28 1.28
C GLU A 4 7.81 -15.25 1.64
N ASP A 5 8.79 -14.92 1.36
CA ASP A 5 9.46 -13.87 1.62
C ASP A 5 9.18 -12.76 0.80
N LYS A 6 8.16 -12.67 0.08
CA LYS A 6 7.90 -11.56 -0.67
C LYS A 6 7.46 -10.43 0.11
N LEU A 7 7.65 -9.20 -0.35
CA LEU A 7 7.11 -8.01 0.28
C LEU A 7 5.60 -8.09 0.21
N SER A 8 4.95 -7.63 1.22
CA SER A 8 3.50 -7.72 1.31
C SER A 8 2.82 -6.37 1.14
N PHE A 9 3.41 -5.50 0.35
CA PHE A 9 2.85 -4.18 0.15
C PHE A 9 1.40 -4.21 -0.33
N PRO A 10 1.02 -5.02 -1.35
CA PRO A 10 -0.36 -5.01 -1.80
C PRO A 10 -1.33 -5.40 -0.71
N GLU A 11 -0.96 -6.40 0.09
CA GLU A 11 -1.84 -6.85 1.15
C GLU A 11 -1.93 -5.84 2.26
N ASN A 12 -0.80 -5.23 2.60
CA ASN A 12 -0.79 -4.21 3.65
C ASN A 12 -1.63 -3.01 3.23
N LEU A 13 -1.51 -2.61 1.98
CA LEU A 13 -2.27 -1.47 1.50
C LEU A 13 -3.76 -1.77 1.54
N ALA A 14 -4.16 -2.94 1.07
CA ALA A 14 -5.57 -3.31 1.08
C ALA A 14 -6.11 -3.34 2.50
N ARG A 15 -5.34 -3.87 3.43
CA ARG A 15 -5.77 -3.93 4.81
C ARG A 15 -5.96 -2.55 5.41
N LEU A 16 -5.01 -1.66 5.15
CA LEU A 16 -5.10 -0.31 5.68
C LEU A 16 -6.30 0.43 5.11
N GLN A 17 -6.58 0.23 3.82
CA GLN A 17 -7.74 0.85 3.22
C GLN A 17 -9.02 0.33 3.86
N THR A 18 -9.08 -0.97 4.09
CA THR A 18 -10.26 -1.56 4.70
C THR A 18 -10.47 -1.04 6.11
N GLU A 19 -9.40 -0.94 6.88
CA GLU A 19 -9.50 -0.45 8.24
C GLU A 19 -10.01 0.98 8.29
N ARG A 20 -9.72 1.77 7.26
CA ARG A 20 -10.17 3.14 7.24
C ARG A 20 -11.44 3.34 6.45
N GLY A 21 -11.96 2.30 5.83
CA GLY A 21 -13.12 2.42 4.97
C GLY A 21 -12.81 3.30 3.78
N GLU A 22 -11.59 3.21 3.25
CA GLU A 22 -11.12 4.11 2.22
C GLU A 22 -11.18 3.46 0.86
N THR A 23 -11.62 4.19 -0.15
CA THR A 23 -11.67 3.65 -1.51
C THR A 23 -10.41 4.03 -2.26
N ASN A 24 -10.20 3.38 -3.39
CA ASN A 24 -9.07 3.73 -4.25
C ASN A 24 -9.18 5.19 -4.70
N TYR A 25 -10.39 5.62 -5.01
CA TYR A 25 -10.60 6.99 -5.44
C TYR A 25 -10.13 7.99 -4.36
N ARG A 26 -10.53 7.73 -3.14
CA ARG A 26 -10.18 8.61 -2.04
C ARG A 26 -8.68 8.62 -1.81
N LEU A 27 -8.07 7.44 -1.77
CA LEU A 27 -6.63 7.36 -1.58
C LEU A 27 -5.89 8.05 -2.71
N ALA A 28 -6.34 7.85 -3.93
CA ALA A 28 -5.69 8.47 -5.08
C ALA A 28 -5.66 9.98 -4.94
N LYS A 29 -6.76 10.55 -4.47
CA LYS A 29 -6.81 11.99 -4.27
C LYS A 29 -5.89 12.43 -3.14
N GLU A 30 -5.82 11.66 -2.09
CA GLU A 30 -5.03 12.06 -0.92
C GLU A 30 -3.54 12.06 -1.20
N ILE A 31 -3.06 11.14 -2.01
CA ILE A 31 -1.64 11.08 -2.27
C ILE A 31 -1.28 11.49 -3.71
N ASP A 32 -2.28 12.03 -4.41
CA ASP A 32 -2.05 12.62 -5.73
C ASP A 32 -1.51 11.62 -6.75
N VAL A 33 -2.20 10.51 -6.91
CA VAL A 33 -1.87 9.53 -7.95
C VAL A 33 -3.18 9.10 -8.58
N SER A 34 -3.11 8.33 -9.65
CA SER A 34 -4.33 7.86 -10.30
C SER A 34 -4.87 6.63 -9.60
N GLN A 35 -6.15 6.39 -9.75
CA GLN A 35 -6.75 5.18 -9.20
C GLN A 35 -6.16 3.95 -9.86
N THR A 36 -5.80 4.05 -11.12
CA THR A 36 -5.19 2.95 -11.85
C THR A 36 -3.87 2.55 -11.20
N SER A 37 -3.10 3.53 -10.75
CA SER A 37 -1.85 3.23 -10.08
C SER A 37 -2.10 2.40 -8.82
N ILE A 38 -3.08 2.80 -8.03
CA ILE A 38 -3.39 2.08 -6.80
C ILE A 38 -3.85 0.67 -7.10
N LYS A 39 -4.71 0.53 -8.10
CA LYS A 39 -5.18 -0.78 -8.49
C LYS A 39 -4.01 -1.67 -8.91
N ASN A 40 -3.10 -1.13 -9.72
CA ASN A 40 -1.94 -1.88 -10.17
C ASN A 40 -1.05 -2.30 -9.01
N TRP A 41 -0.89 -1.43 -8.04
CA TRP A 41 -0.09 -1.76 -6.86
C TRP A 41 -0.73 -2.91 -6.08
N LYS A 42 -2.04 -2.87 -5.93
CA LYS A 42 -2.74 -3.89 -5.16
C LYS A 42 -2.78 -5.23 -5.89
N GLU A 43 -2.68 -5.19 -7.21
CA GLU A 43 -2.67 -6.41 -8.00
C GLU A 43 -1.26 -6.88 -8.33
N SER A 44 -0.28 -6.22 -7.79
CA SER A 44 1.12 -6.56 -8.00
C SER A 44 1.56 -6.44 -9.46
N VAL A 45 0.86 -5.63 -10.22
CA VAL A 45 1.24 -5.37 -11.60
C VAL A 45 2.44 -4.44 -11.64
N CYS A 46 2.46 -3.47 -10.74
CA CYS A 46 3.55 -2.52 -10.64
C CYS A 46 3.87 -2.29 -9.19
N HIS A 47 5.05 -1.77 -8.93
CA HIS A 47 5.43 -1.39 -7.57
C HIS A 47 5.41 0.12 -7.48
N PRO A 48 5.05 0.69 -6.34
CA PRO A 48 5.08 2.14 -6.19
C PRO A 48 6.51 2.64 -6.14
N HIS A 49 6.72 3.83 -6.66
CA HIS A 49 8.00 4.49 -6.54
C HIS A 49 8.27 4.78 -5.06
N PRO A 50 9.54 4.76 -4.63
CA PRO A 50 9.83 5.04 -3.21
C PRO A 50 9.21 6.33 -2.70
N ARG A 51 9.11 7.34 -3.54
CA ARG A 51 8.51 8.59 -3.17
C ARG A 51 7.04 8.40 -2.81
N GLN A 52 6.37 7.52 -3.56
CA GLN A 52 4.96 7.25 -3.32
C GLN A 52 4.76 6.39 -2.08
N VAL A 53 5.69 5.49 -1.81
CA VAL A 53 5.63 4.70 -0.59
C VAL A 53 5.73 5.61 0.62
N LYS A 54 6.59 6.61 0.55
CA LYS A 54 6.71 7.57 1.64
C LYS A 54 5.42 8.34 1.86
N LYS A 55 4.76 8.72 0.78
CA LYS A 55 3.49 9.44 0.90
C LYS A 55 2.45 8.55 1.56
N LEU A 56 2.42 7.28 1.18
CA LEU A 56 1.47 6.35 1.76
C LEU A 56 1.75 6.14 3.24
N ALA A 57 3.02 6.00 3.60
CA ALA A 57 3.37 5.81 4.98
C ALA A 57 2.92 7.00 5.83
N LYS A 58 3.13 8.19 5.31
CA LYS A 58 2.74 9.38 6.03
C LYS A 58 1.22 9.48 6.13
N HIS A 59 0.54 9.14 5.05
CA HIS A 59 -0.92 9.19 5.02
C HIS A 59 -1.54 8.26 6.06
N TYR A 60 -0.97 7.08 6.20
CA TYR A 60 -1.51 6.10 7.14
C TYR A 60 -0.88 6.18 8.53
N GLY A 61 0.14 7.01 8.69
CA GLY A 61 0.78 7.14 9.99
C GLY A 61 1.60 5.93 10.37
N VAL A 62 2.19 5.27 9.39
CA VAL A 62 3.03 4.09 9.62
C VAL A 62 4.37 4.32 9.00
N THR A 63 5.32 3.40 9.24
CA THR A 63 6.63 3.53 8.63
C THR A 63 6.62 2.88 7.26
N VAL A 64 7.60 3.24 6.45
CA VAL A 64 7.77 2.62 5.15
C VAL A 64 7.96 1.12 5.31
N ASP A 65 8.75 0.72 6.31
CA ASP A 65 8.95 -0.70 6.59
C ASP A 65 7.62 -1.39 6.88
N ALA A 66 6.75 -0.76 7.63
CA ALA A 66 5.48 -1.37 7.98
C ALA A 66 4.62 -1.61 6.74
N LEU A 67 4.78 -0.76 5.74
CA LEU A 67 4.03 -0.95 4.50
C LEU A 67 4.60 -2.08 3.66
N LEU A 68 5.89 -2.26 3.69
CA LEU A 68 6.54 -3.20 2.79
C LEU A 68 6.73 -4.59 3.34
N LYS A 69 6.79 -4.72 4.64
CA LYS A 69 7.05 -6.01 5.23
C LYS A 69 5.79 -6.79 5.51
N PRO A 70 5.87 -8.11 5.53
CA PRO A 70 4.70 -8.90 5.89
C PRO A 70 4.29 -8.59 7.31
N ASP A 71 2.99 -8.77 7.53
CA ASP A 71 2.48 -8.57 8.87
C ASP A 71 2.87 -9.78 9.66
N GLU A 72 3.79 -9.64 10.63
CA GLU A 72 4.21 -10.69 11.35
C GLU A 72 3.65 -10.65 12.61
N LYS A 73 3.20 -11.59 13.19
CA LYS A 73 2.59 -11.48 14.44
C LYS A 73 3.15 -12.23 15.38
#